data_a17fc637af47ec77b72e42b410f8183f
#
_entry.id   a17fc637af47ec77b72e42b410f8183f
#
_cell.length_a   1.000
_cell.length_b   1.000
_cell.length_c   1.000
_cell.angle_alpha   90.00
_cell.angle_beta   90.00
_cell.angle_gamma   90.00
#
_symmetry.space_group_name_H-M   'P 1'
#
loop_
_entity.id
_entity.type
_entity.pdbx_description
1 polymer ?
#
loop_
_entity_poly.entity_id
_entity_poly.type
_entity_poly.pdbx_seq_one_letter_code
_entity_poly.pdbx_strand_id
1 'polypeptide(L)'
;MQSPWSSAPVPGDGAQPAPAPRVPGPALVPRTGKPRRRSDLWRIFLLLIVVSGSAAWYWNAKSRQKAPATRLLTIPTATISSGDLEETIRVSGTVAADKFASIMGPRILGNRNGYNRGGQQGNGGNDFNLIITKLATPGSRVRLGDVVAEFDKTNQITRVDDYRDTVIQTDANINKMKASLAATMEAHDQAVRSAKADYDKAQLDLKTIPIRSAIDAEKYKLAAEEAKAKYNELVSESPLVEEAQRAAIRVSELDREQSNIELDRAQRNVEIMSLKAPIAGIVVMQSIFRGGDFGQVREGDQVSAGQPFMSIVDPSSMVMNATVNQVDAEKLRLGQKATVRLDAYPDLKLPATVVGIAALSKTSPFRANYVSEIPVRIKLDQIDARVIPDLTASAEILLGAEKDVLLAPRAAVFGEDGGWFVFLERPEGWLRKNIQVGQASNLSVEIRSGLEKGDKVALQRPI
;
A
#
# COMPACT_ATOMS: atom_id res chain seq x y z
N MET A 1 31.51 -38.68 -29.42
CA MET A 1 32.49 -38.07 -30.36
C MET A 1 32.54 -36.58 -30.07
N GLN A 2 33.65 -36.20 -29.45
CA GLN A 2 34.43 -34.96 -29.58
C GLN A 2 33.74 -33.61 -29.47
N SER A 3 34.01 -33.00 -28.32
CA SER A 3 34.20 -31.53 -28.18
C SER A 3 35.51 -31.08 -28.88
N PRO A 4 35.71 -29.79 -29.22
CA PRO A 4 36.78 -29.05 -28.55
C PRO A 4 36.36 -27.61 -28.20
N TRP A 5 36.65 -27.18 -26.99
CA TRP A 5 37.66 -26.26 -26.49
C TRP A 5 38.07 -25.08 -27.41
N SER A 6 37.86 -23.84 -26.96
CA SER A 6 38.80 -22.73 -27.11
C SER A 6 38.45 -21.64 -26.05
N SER A 7 39.15 -21.60 -25.00
CA SER A 7 40.09 -20.67 -24.38
C SER A 7 39.91 -19.19 -24.66
N ALA A 8 39.54 -18.47 -23.57
CA ALA A 8 39.66 -17.02 -23.42
C ALA A 8 41.14 -16.62 -23.16
N PRO A 9 41.55 -15.38 -23.42
CA PRO A 9 42.65 -14.75 -22.70
C PRO A 9 42.15 -13.67 -21.76
N VAL A 10 42.72 -13.67 -20.56
CA VAL A 10 42.76 -12.60 -19.56
C VAL A 10 43.76 -11.53 -20.02
N PRO A 11 43.50 -10.23 -19.87
CA PRO A 11 44.55 -9.25 -19.70
C PRO A 11 44.63 -8.84 -18.24
N GLY A 12 45.84 -8.91 -17.74
CA GLY A 12 46.26 -8.41 -16.45
C GLY A 12 46.63 -6.94 -16.53
N ASP A 13 46.97 -6.47 -15.36
CA ASP A 13 47.76 -5.29 -14.98
C ASP A 13 47.11 -3.89 -15.05
N GLY A 14 46.90 -3.34 -13.87
CA GLY A 14 47.89 -2.47 -13.23
C GLY A 14 47.70 -1.01 -13.55
N ALA A 15 46.82 -0.34 -12.79
CA ALA A 15 46.94 1.10 -12.67
C ALA A 15 46.78 1.51 -11.18
N GLN A 16 47.91 1.78 -10.54
CA GLN A 16 48.02 2.47 -9.25
C GLN A 16 47.51 3.92 -9.40
N PRO A 17 46.84 4.48 -8.39
CA PRO A 17 46.51 5.91 -8.38
C PRO A 17 47.78 6.77 -8.06
N ALA A 18 47.89 7.84 -8.81
CA ALA A 18 48.94 8.85 -8.69
C ALA A 18 48.94 9.58 -7.31
N PRO A 19 50.09 9.93 -6.77
CA PRO A 19 50.20 10.64 -5.51
C PRO A 19 49.90 12.15 -5.68
N ALA A 20 49.29 12.71 -4.63
CA ALA A 20 48.97 14.13 -4.49
C ALA A 20 50.22 15.05 -4.48
N PRO A 21 50.10 16.30 -4.92
CA PRO A 21 51.22 17.24 -5.01
C PRO A 21 51.64 17.75 -3.63
N ARG A 22 52.96 17.73 -3.40
CA ARG A 22 53.64 18.29 -2.22
C ARG A 22 53.70 19.82 -2.33
N VAL A 23 53.36 20.49 -1.22
CA VAL A 23 53.53 21.90 -1.01
C VAL A 23 55.02 22.18 -0.68
N PRO A 24 55.70 23.18 -1.28
CA PRO A 24 57.08 23.48 -0.97
C PRO A 24 57.22 24.32 0.32
N GLY A 25 58.12 23.90 1.18
CA GLY A 25 58.53 24.62 2.39
C GLY A 25 59.48 25.79 2.10
N PRO A 26 59.59 26.75 2.98
CA PRO A 26 60.39 27.96 2.76
C PRO A 26 61.87 27.75 2.90
N ALA A 27 62.60 28.44 2.03
CA ALA A 27 64.04 28.42 1.89
C ALA A 27 64.77 29.12 3.06
N LEU A 28 65.87 28.52 3.47
CA LEU A 28 66.90 29.09 4.36
C LEU A 28 67.77 30.13 3.64
N VAL A 29 67.98 31.26 4.24
CA VAL A 29 68.98 32.25 3.80
C VAL A 29 70.07 32.41 4.90
N PRO A 30 71.33 32.50 4.52
CA PRO A 30 72.46 32.34 5.44
C PRO A 30 72.91 33.63 6.16
N ARG A 31 73.58 33.39 7.26
CA ARG A 31 74.21 34.39 8.13
C ARG A 31 75.53 34.97 7.56
N THR A 32 75.75 36.27 7.78
CA THR A 32 77.10 36.77 7.99
C THR A 32 77.10 38.02 8.86
N GLY A 33 78.08 38.10 9.79
CA GLY A 33 78.73 39.31 10.18
C GLY A 33 78.64 39.78 11.67
N LYS A 34 79.60 39.42 12.51
CA LYS A 34 80.05 40.12 13.76
C LYS A 34 80.86 41.38 13.36
N PRO A 35 81.30 42.22 14.30
CA PRO A 35 81.09 42.52 15.73
C PRO A 35 81.09 44.04 16.12
N ARG A 36 80.71 44.42 17.34
CA ARG A 36 81.57 45.33 18.16
C ARG A 36 80.98 45.60 19.57
N ARG A 37 81.87 45.42 20.51
CA ARG A 37 81.79 45.75 21.96
C ARG A 37 81.44 47.20 22.19
N ARG A 38 80.58 47.49 23.19
CA ARG A 38 80.75 48.63 24.14
C ARG A 38 79.78 48.55 25.31
N SER A 39 80.37 48.64 26.50
CA SER A 39 79.90 49.13 27.78
C SER A 39 78.90 48.32 28.59
N ASP A 40 79.44 47.55 29.51
CA ASP A 40 78.77 46.71 30.52
C ASP A 40 77.98 47.48 31.59
N LEU A 41 78.01 48.77 31.60
CA LEU A 41 77.36 49.61 32.62
C LEU A 41 75.82 49.71 32.42
N TRP A 42 75.29 49.54 31.19
CA TRP A 42 73.87 49.59 30.94
C TRP A 42 73.19 48.28 31.29
N ARG A 43 73.90 47.18 31.33
CA ARG A 43 73.42 45.89 31.74
C ARG A 43 73.04 45.77 33.20
N ILE A 44 73.80 46.45 34.03
CA ILE A 44 73.60 46.53 35.52
C ILE A 44 72.33 47.33 35.80
N PHE A 45 72.09 48.41 35.04
CA PHE A 45 70.88 49.22 35.20
C PHE A 45 69.63 48.53 34.73
N LEU A 46 69.70 47.74 33.67
CA LEU A 46 68.61 46.91 33.18
C LEU A 46 68.31 45.77 34.15
N LEU A 47 69.29 45.16 34.77
CA LEU A 47 69.09 44.11 35.76
C LEU A 47 68.41 44.63 37.04
N LEU A 48 68.67 45.82 37.47
CA LEU A 48 68.01 46.45 38.62
C LEU A 48 66.57 46.84 38.32
N ILE A 49 66.25 47.26 37.10
CA ILE A 49 64.87 47.54 36.68
C ILE A 49 64.04 46.23 36.54
N VAL A 50 64.64 45.14 36.04
CA VAL A 50 63.95 43.85 35.93
C VAL A 50 63.73 43.26 37.32
N VAL A 51 64.66 43.38 38.27
CA VAL A 51 64.48 42.87 39.65
C VAL A 51 63.44 43.69 40.41
N SER A 52 63.48 45.05 40.29
CA SER A 52 62.42 45.87 40.92
C SER A 52 61.08 45.72 40.30
N GLY A 53 60.97 45.53 38.92
CA GLY A 53 59.75 45.25 38.20
C GLY A 53 59.14 43.86 38.51
N SER A 54 60.05 42.88 38.67
CA SER A 54 59.60 41.53 39.05
C SER A 54 59.12 41.45 40.51
N ALA A 55 59.75 42.15 41.40
CA ALA A 55 59.34 42.27 42.81
C ALA A 55 58.02 43.03 42.95
N ALA A 56 57.83 44.12 42.21
CA ALA A 56 56.59 44.87 42.20
C ALA A 56 55.44 44.05 41.52
N TRP A 57 55.80 43.30 40.47
CA TRP A 57 54.83 42.40 39.83
C TRP A 57 54.44 41.21 40.73
N TYR A 58 55.45 40.63 41.44
CA TYR A 58 55.18 39.55 42.41
C TYR A 58 54.30 39.99 43.58
N TRP A 59 54.57 41.20 44.10
CA TRP A 59 53.75 41.77 45.19
C TRP A 59 52.39 42.17 44.73
N ASN A 60 52.18 42.68 43.49
CA ASN A 60 50.93 43.01 42.91
C ASN A 60 50.16 41.71 42.51
N ALA A 61 50.86 40.66 42.07
CA ALA A 61 50.26 39.35 41.81
C ALA A 61 49.78 38.63 43.09
N LYS A 62 50.59 38.83 44.21
CA LYS A 62 50.18 38.24 45.50
C LYS A 62 49.03 39.01 46.17
N SER A 63 48.93 40.32 45.95
CA SER A 63 47.85 41.15 46.45
C SER A 63 46.56 40.96 45.64
N ARG A 64 46.61 40.34 44.41
CA ARG A 64 45.49 40.01 43.60
C ARG A 64 44.94 38.58 43.83
N GLN A 65 45.58 37.80 44.71
CA GLN A 65 44.95 36.63 45.25
C GLN A 65 43.85 37.07 46.24
N LYS A 66 42.81 37.70 45.68
CA LYS A 66 41.53 37.75 46.38
C LYS A 66 41.18 36.30 46.72
N ALA A 67 40.97 36.05 48.00
CA ALA A 67 40.43 34.79 48.49
C ALA A 67 39.32 34.30 47.50
N PRO A 68 39.24 33.01 47.13
CA PRO A 68 38.16 32.52 46.34
C PRO A 68 36.91 32.95 47.09
N ALA A 69 36.11 33.82 46.48
CA ALA A 69 34.77 34.06 46.94
C ALA A 69 34.16 32.66 47.02
N THR A 70 33.87 32.21 48.23
CA THR A 70 33.05 31.03 48.46
C THR A 70 31.82 31.30 47.63
N ARG A 71 31.72 30.71 46.43
CA ARG A 71 30.49 30.67 45.70
C ARG A 71 29.55 29.93 46.63
N LEU A 72 28.79 30.69 47.40
CA LEU A 72 27.59 30.17 47.97
C LEU A 72 26.86 29.55 46.79
N LEU A 73 26.88 28.21 46.69
CA LEU A 73 26.11 27.46 45.73
C LEU A 73 24.68 27.87 46.01
N THR A 74 24.19 28.87 45.28
CA THR A 74 22.81 29.29 45.38
C THR A 74 22.00 28.15 44.79
N ILE A 75 21.47 27.29 45.65
CA ILE A 75 20.64 26.17 45.22
C ILE A 75 19.41 26.75 44.55
N PRO A 76 19.16 26.42 43.29
CA PRO A 76 17.96 26.92 42.65
C PRO A 76 16.74 26.42 43.39
N THR A 77 15.81 27.33 43.69
CA THR A 77 14.55 27.04 44.40
C THR A 77 13.36 27.20 43.47
N ALA A 78 12.30 26.49 43.77
CA ALA A 78 11.02 26.67 43.14
C ALA A 78 9.91 26.84 44.19
N THR A 79 8.92 27.63 43.90
CA THR A 79 7.77 27.84 44.76
C THR A 79 6.64 26.88 44.43
N ILE A 80 6.06 26.24 45.43
CA ILE A 80 4.89 25.39 45.29
C ILE A 80 3.69 26.25 44.92
N SER A 81 3.07 25.92 43.80
CA SER A 81 1.88 26.62 43.31
C SER A 81 0.70 25.68 43.22
N SER A 82 -0.52 26.19 43.28
CA SER A 82 -1.72 25.41 42.90
C SER A 82 -1.99 25.61 41.42
N GLY A 83 -2.42 24.58 40.75
CA GLY A 83 -2.77 24.61 39.33
C GLY A 83 -3.38 23.28 38.87
N ASP A 84 -3.71 23.24 37.62
CA ASP A 84 -4.23 22.02 36.99
C ASP A 84 -3.07 21.15 36.54
N LEU A 85 -3.12 19.86 36.86
CA LEU A 85 -2.15 18.87 36.44
C LEU A 85 -2.78 17.97 35.38
N GLU A 86 -2.19 17.99 34.19
CA GLU A 86 -2.55 17.06 33.12
C GLU A 86 -1.47 15.96 32.98
N GLU A 87 -1.85 14.74 33.19
CA GLU A 87 -1.00 13.58 32.85
C GLU A 87 -1.21 13.26 31.37
N THR A 88 -0.15 13.38 30.57
CA THR A 88 -0.19 13.10 29.14
C THR A 88 0.85 12.08 28.74
N ILE A 89 0.48 11.22 27.79
CA ILE A 89 1.45 10.35 27.10
C ILE A 89 1.63 10.85 25.67
N ARG A 90 2.89 10.98 25.25
CA ARG A 90 3.25 11.31 23.90
C ARG A 90 3.51 10.05 23.09
N VAL A 91 2.84 9.92 21.94
CA VAL A 91 2.95 8.80 21.01
C VAL A 91 3.26 9.32 19.62
N SER A 92 4.02 8.55 18.84
CA SER A 92 4.36 8.88 17.45
C SER A 92 3.70 7.91 16.49
N GLY A 93 3.38 8.36 15.30
CA GLY A 93 2.74 7.54 14.29
C GLY A 93 2.59 8.25 12.95
N THR A 94 1.76 7.68 12.09
CA THR A 94 1.47 8.22 10.76
C THR A 94 -0.02 8.45 10.60
N VAL A 95 -0.36 9.51 9.88
CA VAL A 95 -1.76 9.80 9.51
C VAL A 95 -2.15 8.94 8.33
N ALA A 96 -3.32 8.34 8.38
CA ALA A 96 -3.91 7.56 7.29
C ALA A 96 -5.41 7.87 7.18
N ALA A 97 -5.99 7.62 6.02
CA ALA A 97 -7.44 7.68 5.90
C ALA A 97 -8.06 6.38 6.43
N ASP A 98 -9.08 6.47 7.25
CA ASP A 98 -9.84 5.31 7.72
C ASP A 98 -10.70 4.71 6.61
N LYS A 99 -11.30 5.59 5.79
CA LYS A 99 -12.07 5.21 4.61
C LYS A 99 -11.24 5.46 3.36
N PHE A 100 -10.87 4.39 2.71
CA PHE A 100 -10.18 4.43 1.43
C PHE A 100 -10.65 3.29 0.53
N ALA A 101 -10.55 3.49 -0.78
CA ALA A 101 -10.78 2.46 -1.77
C ALA A 101 -9.50 2.25 -2.57
N SER A 102 -8.98 1.04 -2.55
CA SER A 102 -7.83 0.66 -3.37
C SER A 102 -8.29 0.35 -4.78
N ILE A 103 -7.72 1.00 -5.77
CA ILE A 103 -7.97 0.78 -7.19
C ILE A 103 -6.91 -0.17 -7.71
N MET A 104 -7.39 -1.28 -8.27
CA MET A 104 -6.53 -2.36 -8.75
C MET A 104 -6.68 -2.52 -10.26
N GLY A 105 -5.64 -3.04 -10.91
CA GLY A 105 -5.72 -3.42 -12.32
C GLY A 105 -6.89 -4.37 -12.58
N PRO A 106 -7.71 -4.14 -13.62
CA PRO A 106 -8.89 -4.93 -13.90
C PRO A 106 -8.54 -6.38 -14.20
N ARG A 107 -9.39 -7.30 -13.76
CA ARG A 107 -9.26 -8.71 -14.07
C ARG A 107 -10.07 -9.03 -15.31
N ILE A 108 -9.42 -9.37 -16.40
CA ILE A 108 -10.04 -9.75 -17.66
C ILE A 108 -10.76 -11.08 -17.47
N LEU A 109 -12.06 -11.09 -17.76
CA LEU A 109 -12.91 -12.28 -17.69
C LEU A 109 -12.73 -13.14 -18.95
N GLY A 110 -12.79 -14.47 -18.81
CA GLY A 110 -12.76 -15.40 -19.95
C GLY A 110 -11.36 -15.75 -20.46
N ASN A 111 -10.28 -15.21 -19.88
CA ASN A 111 -8.93 -15.64 -20.23
C ASN A 111 -8.54 -16.91 -19.47
N ARG A 112 -9.18 -18.02 -19.81
CA ARG A 112 -8.77 -19.37 -19.40
C ARG A 112 -7.70 -19.94 -20.33
N ASN A 113 -6.72 -19.13 -20.68
CA ASN A 113 -5.52 -19.67 -21.30
C ASN A 113 -4.63 -20.26 -20.23
N GLY A 114 -4.78 -21.49 -19.96
CA GLY A 114 -3.83 -22.04 -19.05
C GLY A 114 -3.69 -23.53 -19.02
N TYR A 115 -4.64 -24.29 -19.43
CA TYR A 115 -4.45 -25.73 -19.50
C TYR A 115 -4.67 -26.26 -20.91
N ASN A 116 -3.63 -26.09 -21.66
CA ASN A 116 -3.14 -26.83 -22.77
C ASN A 116 -3.85 -28.16 -23.06
N ARG A 117 -4.60 -28.18 -24.13
CA ARG A 117 -4.80 -29.42 -24.88
C ARG A 117 -4.09 -29.26 -26.22
N GLY A 118 -2.79 -29.66 -26.25
CA GLY A 118 -2.05 -29.81 -27.50
C GLY A 118 -1.32 -28.56 -28.01
N GLY A 119 -0.09 -28.34 -27.58
CA GLY A 119 1.06 -28.03 -28.42
C GLY A 119 0.96 -26.93 -29.48
N GLN A 120 0.38 -25.80 -29.20
CA GLN A 120 0.61 -24.61 -30.01
C GLN A 120 0.88 -23.47 -29.05
N GLN A 121 2.13 -23.05 -29.01
CA GLN A 121 2.64 -21.91 -28.27
C GLN A 121 2.08 -20.64 -28.90
N GLY A 122 0.77 -20.40 -28.69
CA GLY A 122 0.13 -19.15 -29.04
C GLY A 122 0.58 -18.09 -28.05
N ASN A 123 1.00 -16.97 -28.59
CA ASN A 123 1.51 -15.75 -27.95
C ASN A 123 0.53 -15.13 -26.92
N GLY A 124 0.06 -15.92 -25.95
CA GLY A 124 -0.87 -15.52 -24.87
C GLY A 124 -0.20 -14.76 -23.70
N GLY A 125 1.04 -14.33 -23.85
CA GLY A 125 1.79 -13.69 -22.78
C GLY A 125 1.46 -12.22 -22.52
N ASN A 126 0.74 -11.53 -23.41
CA ASN A 126 0.52 -10.08 -23.31
C ASN A 126 -0.82 -9.65 -22.71
N ASP A 127 -1.77 -10.56 -22.51
CA ASP A 127 -3.12 -10.22 -22.02
C ASP A 127 -3.15 -9.86 -20.52
N PHE A 128 -2.06 -10.11 -19.77
CA PHE A 128 -1.98 -9.84 -18.34
C PHE A 128 -1.38 -8.47 -18.02
N ASN A 129 -0.75 -7.84 -18.98
CA ASN A 129 -0.08 -6.56 -18.80
C ASN A 129 -0.95 -5.43 -19.36
N LEU A 130 -1.62 -4.75 -18.46
CA LEU A 130 -2.53 -3.66 -18.78
C LEU A 130 -1.76 -2.35 -18.86
N ILE A 131 -1.75 -1.70 -20.01
CA ILE A 131 -1.10 -0.40 -20.21
C ILE A 131 -2.09 0.69 -19.86
N ILE A 132 -1.68 1.59 -18.96
CA ILE A 132 -2.48 2.76 -18.57
C ILE A 132 -2.39 3.81 -19.67
N THR A 133 -3.52 4.21 -20.25
CA THR A 133 -3.61 5.27 -21.25
C THR A 133 -3.94 6.63 -20.67
N LYS A 134 -4.77 6.65 -19.61
CA LYS A 134 -5.11 7.87 -18.88
C LYS A 134 -5.13 7.58 -17.38
N LEU A 135 -4.71 8.58 -16.61
CA LEU A 135 -4.63 8.50 -15.17
C LEU A 135 -5.10 9.81 -14.54
N ALA A 136 -5.91 9.75 -13.49
CA ALA A 136 -6.28 10.93 -12.73
C ALA A 136 -5.03 11.55 -12.09
N THR A 137 -4.98 12.89 -12.03
CA THR A 137 -3.82 13.59 -11.45
C THR A 137 -3.69 13.29 -9.96
N PRO A 138 -2.46 13.00 -9.46
CA PRO A 138 -2.23 12.80 -8.02
C PRO A 138 -2.72 14.00 -7.22
N GLY A 139 -3.40 13.77 -6.09
CA GLY A 139 -3.95 14.81 -5.24
C GLY A 139 -5.24 15.46 -5.74
N SER A 140 -5.75 15.10 -6.92
CA SER A 140 -7.02 15.62 -7.42
C SER A 140 -8.20 15.04 -6.63
N ARG A 141 -9.29 15.85 -6.52
CA ARG A 141 -10.54 15.38 -5.94
C ARG A 141 -11.42 14.75 -6.99
N VAL A 142 -11.94 13.57 -6.69
CA VAL A 142 -12.85 12.81 -7.55
C VAL A 142 -14.17 12.55 -6.84
N ARG A 143 -15.24 12.47 -7.62
CA ARG A 143 -16.57 12.09 -7.14
C ARG A 143 -16.83 10.62 -7.41
N LEU A 144 -17.83 10.09 -6.71
CA LEU A 144 -18.32 8.73 -6.98
C LEU A 144 -18.68 8.60 -8.48
N GLY A 145 -18.12 7.59 -9.15
CA GLY A 145 -18.38 7.30 -10.55
C GLY A 145 -17.48 8.02 -11.57
N ASP A 146 -16.66 8.99 -11.15
CA ASP A 146 -15.68 9.62 -12.04
C ASP A 146 -14.66 8.60 -12.56
N VAL A 147 -14.25 8.74 -13.82
CA VAL A 147 -13.21 7.88 -14.40
C VAL A 147 -11.85 8.29 -13.84
N VAL A 148 -11.18 7.37 -13.17
CA VAL A 148 -9.89 7.62 -12.51
C VAL A 148 -8.71 6.99 -13.24
N ALA A 149 -8.94 5.94 -14.04
CA ALA A 149 -7.93 5.37 -14.91
C ALA A 149 -8.58 4.73 -16.14
N GLU A 150 -7.92 4.83 -17.28
CA GLU A 150 -8.27 4.11 -18.51
C GLU A 150 -7.08 3.28 -18.95
N PHE A 151 -7.36 2.04 -19.32
CA PHE A 151 -6.39 1.12 -19.91
C PHE A 151 -6.58 1.04 -21.43
N ASP A 152 -5.56 0.57 -22.14
CA ASP A 152 -5.65 0.32 -23.57
C ASP A 152 -6.71 -0.75 -23.86
N LYS A 153 -7.76 -0.34 -24.59
CA LYS A 153 -8.91 -1.15 -24.93
C LYS A 153 -8.81 -1.85 -26.27
N THR A 154 -7.78 -1.53 -27.06
CA THR A 154 -7.66 -1.93 -28.47
C THR A 154 -7.85 -3.43 -28.64
N ASN A 155 -7.12 -4.25 -27.90
CA ASN A 155 -7.21 -5.70 -27.98
C ASN A 155 -8.60 -6.23 -27.56
N GLN A 156 -9.23 -5.59 -26.57
CA GLN A 156 -10.55 -6.05 -26.10
C GLN A 156 -11.65 -5.66 -27.08
N ILE A 157 -11.54 -4.50 -27.74
CA ILE A 157 -12.48 -4.08 -28.79
C ILE A 157 -12.38 -5.04 -29.98
N THR A 158 -11.19 -5.37 -30.44
CA THR A 158 -10.99 -6.36 -31.50
C THR A 158 -11.63 -7.70 -31.15
N ARG A 159 -11.50 -8.16 -29.90
CA ARG A 159 -12.15 -9.39 -29.44
C ARG A 159 -13.70 -9.29 -29.46
N VAL A 160 -14.25 -8.13 -29.11
CA VAL A 160 -15.71 -7.91 -29.22
C VAL A 160 -16.16 -8.04 -30.66
N ASP A 161 -15.42 -7.45 -31.60
CA ASP A 161 -15.75 -7.51 -33.02
C ASP A 161 -15.62 -8.95 -33.54
N ASP A 162 -14.55 -9.68 -33.21
CA ASP A 162 -14.35 -11.09 -33.57
C ASP A 162 -15.49 -11.99 -33.09
N TYR A 163 -15.92 -11.84 -31.82
CA TYR A 163 -17.05 -12.63 -31.29
C TYR A 163 -18.40 -12.23 -31.91
N ARG A 164 -18.59 -10.92 -32.20
CA ARG A 164 -19.79 -10.45 -32.88
C ARG A 164 -19.89 -11.07 -34.26
N ASP A 165 -18.80 -11.07 -35.02
CA ASP A 165 -18.74 -11.68 -36.34
C ASP A 165 -18.96 -13.19 -36.27
N THR A 166 -18.44 -13.88 -35.26
CA THR A 166 -18.69 -15.30 -35.00
C THR A 166 -20.18 -15.58 -34.75
N VAL A 167 -20.85 -14.75 -33.96
CA VAL A 167 -22.30 -14.88 -33.71
C VAL A 167 -23.08 -14.70 -35.02
N ILE A 168 -22.77 -13.65 -35.81
CA ILE A 168 -23.43 -13.41 -37.10
C ILE A 168 -23.22 -14.58 -38.06
N GLN A 169 -22.02 -15.11 -38.14
CA GLN A 169 -21.70 -16.25 -38.98
C GLN A 169 -22.42 -17.49 -38.55
N THR A 170 -22.50 -17.76 -37.25
CA THR A 170 -23.23 -18.92 -36.70
C THR A 170 -24.75 -18.79 -36.92
N ASP A 171 -25.33 -17.59 -36.78
CA ASP A 171 -26.73 -17.33 -37.08
C ASP A 171 -27.03 -17.57 -38.58
N ALA A 172 -26.16 -17.10 -39.48
CA ALA A 172 -26.29 -17.34 -40.92
C ALA A 172 -26.22 -18.85 -41.23
N ASN A 173 -25.34 -19.60 -40.55
CA ASN A 173 -25.24 -21.05 -40.71
C ASN A 173 -26.48 -21.76 -40.18
N ILE A 174 -27.03 -21.39 -39.04
CA ILE A 174 -28.28 -21.93 -38.49
C ILE A 174 -29.45 -21.70 -39.48
N ASN A 175 -29.55 -20.50 -40.04
CA ASN A 175 -30.59 -20.17 -41.02
C ASN A 175 -30.44 -21.01 -42.30
N LYS A 176 -29.20 -21.21 -42.78
CA LYS A 176 -28.90 -22.11 -43.90
C LYS A 176 -29.30 -23.55 -43.57
N MET A 177 -28.99 -24.05 -42.38
CA MET A 177 -29.37 -25.41 -41.95
C MET A 177 -30.89 -25.57 -41.84
N LYS A 178 -31.61 -24.56 -41.31
CA LYS A 178 -33.08 -24.56 -41.25
C LYS A 178 -33.69 -24.58 -42.66
N ALA A 179 -33.18 -23.79 -43.59
CA ALA A 179 -33.65 -23.80 -44.97
C ALA A 179 -33.32 -25.14 -45.67
N SER A 180 -32.12 -25.71 -45.41
CA SER A 180 -31.77 -27.04 -45.94
C SER A 180 -32.67 -28.15 -45.39
N LEU A 181 -32.98 -28.09 -44.10
CA LEU A 181 -33.96 -29.05 -43.51
C LEU A 181 -35.33 -28.96 -44.21
N ALA A 182 -35.85 -27.73 -44.37
CA ALA A 182 -37.14 -27.53 -45.03
C ALA A 182 -37.14 -28.07 -46.46
N ALA A 183 -36.06 -27.82 -47.21
CA ALA A 183 -35.93 -28.36 -48.59
C ALA A 183 -35.77 -29.89 -48.59
N THR A 184 -35.03 -30.46 -47.67
CA THR A 184 -34.87 -31.92 -47.54
C THR A 184 -36.18 -32.61 -47.16
N MET A 185 -36.94 -32.03 -46.23
CA MET A 185 -38.27 -32.57 -45.83
C MET A 185 -39.23 -32.49 -46.97
N GLU A 186 -39.31 -31.39 -47.75
CA GLU A 186 -40.19 -31.31 -48.91
C GLU A 186 -39.81 -32.32 -50.01
N ALA A 187 -38.51 -32.51 -50.27
CA ALA A 187 -38.04 -33.53 -51.21
C ALA A 187 -38.40 -34.95 -50.74
N HIS A 188 -38.24 -35.20 -49.41
CA HIS A 188 -38.64 -36.51 -48.84
C HIS A 188 -40.15 -36.75 -48.90
N ASP A 189 -40.94 -35.73 -48.53
CA ASP A 189 -42.42 -35.83 -48.66
C ASP A 189 -42.86 -36.09 -50.10
N GLN A 190 -42.20 -35.51 -51.09
CA GLN A 190 -42.42 -35.78 -52.48
C GLN A 190 -42.08 -37.23 -52.85
N ALA A 191 -40.93 -37.75 -52.32
CA ALA A 191 -40.55 -39.16 -52.52
C ALA A 191 -41.53 -40.09 -51.87
N VAL A 192 -42.09 -39.82 -50.68
CA VAL A 192 -43.10 -40.58 -50.01
C VAL A 192 -44.44 -40.58 -50.82
N ARG A 193 -44.81 -39.37 -51.31
CA ARG A 193 -46.02 -39.27 -52.20
C ARG A 193 -45.88 -40.10 -53.48
N SER A 194 -44.67 -40.09 -54.11
CA SER A 194 -44.36 -40.88 -55.30
C SER A 194 -44.42 -42.38 -55.02
N ALA A 195 -43.71 -42.82 -53.92
CA ALA A 195 -43.76 -44.25 -53.55
C ALA A 195 -45.11 -44.73 -53.17
N LYS A 196 -45.95 -43.86 -52.56
CA LYS A 196 -47.34 -44.18 -52.30
C LYS A 196 -48.14 -44.38 -53.58
N ALA A 197 -47.99 -43.50 -54.58
CA ALA A 197 -48.67 -43.62 -55.87
C ALA A 197 -48.23 -44.91 -56.60
N ASP A 198 -46.94 -45.27 -56.52
CA ASP A 198 -46.44 -46.52 -57.10
C ASP A 198 -47.04 -47.77 -56.38
N TYR A 199 -47.15 -47.71 -55.05
CA TYR A 199 -47.79 -48.77 -54.27
C TYR A 199 -49.31 -48.88 -54.60
N ASP A 200 -50.03 -47.76 -54.66
CA ASP A 200 -51.45 -47.74 -55.03
C ASP A 200 -51.65 -48.29 -56.45
N LYS A 201 -50.78 -47.97 -57.39
CA LYS A 201 -50.76 -48.53 -58.75
C LYS A 201 -50.53 -50.03 -58.71
N ALA A 202 -49.50 -50.50 -58.02
CA ALA A 202 -49.20 -51.92 -57.88
C ALA A 202 -50.35 -52.70 -57.24
N GLN A 203 -51.08 -52.09 -56.26
CA GLN A 203 -52.30 -52.66 -55.71
C GLN A 203 -53.46 -52.79 -56.73
N LEU A 204 -53.62 -51.82 -57.65
CA LEU A 204 -54.55 -51.87 -58.71
C LEU A 204 -54.23 -52.99 -59.70
N ASP A 205 -52.94 -53.13 -60.03
CA ASP A 205 -52.46 -54.22 -60.91
C ASP A 205 -52.69 -55.60 -60.28
N LEU A 206 -52.58 -55.76 -58.95
CA LEU A 206 -52.99 -57.00 -58.27
C LEU A 206 -54.49 -57.38 -58.49
N LYS A 207 -55.35 -56.39 -58.58
CA LYS A 207 -56.81 -56.64 -58.88
C LYS A 207 -57.07 -57.24 -60.27
N THR A 208 -56.04 -57.11 -61.17
CA THR A 208 -56.16 -57.70 -62.54
C THR A 208 -55.66 -59.14 -62.61
N ILE A 209 -55.12 -59.75 -61.59
CA ILE A 209 -54.52 -61.10 -61.50
C ILE A 209 -55.52 -62.19 -62.01
N PRO A 210 -56.82 -62.18 -61.69
CA PRO A 210 -57.71 -63.26 -62.09
C PRO A 210 -57.79 -63.53 -63.60
N ILE A 211 -57.36 -62.60 -64.43
CA ILE A 211 -57.39 -62.70 -65.91
C ILE A 211 -55.97 -62.80 -66.52
N ARG A 212 -54.90 -63.02 -65.73
CA ARG A 212 -53.48 -63.03 -66.12
C ARG A 212 -52.87 -64.42 -66.01
N SER A 213 -51.68 -64.63 -66.65
CA SER A 213 -50.89 -65.85 -66.49
C SER A 213 -50.40 -66.03 -65.08
N ALA A 214 -50.09 -67.23 -64.62
CA ALA A 214 -49.56 -67.55 -63.31
C ALA A 214 -48.20 -66.84 -63.05
N ILE A 215 -47.33 -66.70 -64.08
CA ILE A 215 -46.08 -66.03 -64.02
C ILE A 215 -46.24 -64.47 -63.82
N ASP A 216 -47.17 -63.90 -64.55
CA ASP A 216 -47.51 -62.49 -64.43
C ASP A 216 -48.16 -62.18 -63.10
N ALA A 217 -48.96 -63.06 -62.55
CA ALA A 217 -49.56 -62.96 -61.23
C ALA A 217 -48.48 -62.91 -60.14
N GLU A 218 -47.47 -63.73 -60.22
CA GLU A 218 -46.37 -63.73 -59.28
C GLU A 218 -45.48 -62.45 -59.39
N LYS A 219 -45.24 -62.02 -60.65
CA LYS A 219 -44.54 -60.70 -60.87
C LYS A 219 -45.31 -59.55 -60.25
N TYR A 220 -46.59 -59.43 -60.38
CA TYR A 220 -47.44 -58.39 -59.81
C TYR A 220 -47.44 -58.43 -58.26
N LYS A 221 -47.43 -59.64 -57.67
CA LYS A 221 -47.31 -59.78 -56.21
C LYS A 221 -45.97 -59.26 -55.70
N LEU A 222 -44.86 -59.67 -56.30
CA LEU A 222 -43.54 -59.22 -55.95
C LEU A 222 -43.38 -57.72 -56.14
N ALA A 223 -43.91 -57.18 -57.27
CA ALA A 223 -43.86 -55.72 -57.50
C ALA A 223 -44.67 -54.92 -56.44
N ALA A 224 -45.78 -55.45 -55.98
CA ALA A 224 -46.61 -54.86 -54.94
C ALA A 224 -45.94 -54.93 -53.56
N GLU A 225 -45.26 -56.06 -53.25
CA GLU A 225 -44.47 -56.19 -52.03
C GLU A 225 -43.28 -55.23 -52.03
N GLU A 226 -42.58 -55.15 -53.16
CA GLU A 226 -41.40 -54.18 -53.30
C GLU A 226 -41.87 -52.72 -53.14
N ALA A 227 -43.00 -52.34 -53.87
CA ALA A 227 -43.54 -50.99 -53.75
C ALA A 227 -44.01 -50.67 -52.33
N LYS A 228 -44.60 -51.64 -51.63
CA LYS A 228 -45.00 -51.53 -50.23
C LYS A 228 -43.82 -51.37 -49.31
N ALA A 229 -42.76 -52.20 -49.50
CA ALA A 229 -41.54 -52.14 -48.69
C ALA A 229 -40.92 -50.77 -48.85
N LYS A 230 -40.73 -50.28 -50.06
CA LYS A 230 -40.16 -48.96 -50.34
C LYS A 230 -40.99 -47.83 -49.76
N TYR A 231 -42.34 -47.88 -49.85
CA TYR A 231 -43.20 -46.88 -49.22
C TYR A 231 -43.03 -46.90 -47.70
N ASN A 232 -43.06 -48.07 -47.08
CA ASN A 232 -42.88 -48.20 -45.62
C ASN A 232 -41.48 -47.75 -45.15
N GLU A 233 -40.41 -48.04 -45.93
CA GLU A 233 -39.05 -47.59 -45.67
C GLU A 233 -39.02 -46.08 -45.65
N LEU A 234 -39.44 -45.38 -46.68
CA LEU A 234 -39.47 -43.94 -46.75
C LEU A 234 -40.29 -43.29 -45.62
N VAL A 235 -41.46 -43.88 -45.29
CA VAL A 235 -42.28 -43.38 -44.16
C VAL A 235 -41.55 -43.53 -42.81
N SER A 236 -40.84 -44.64 -42.62
CA SER A 236 -40.08 -44.86 -41.38
C SER A 236 -38.83 -44.07 -41.30
N GLU A 237 -38.21 -43.70 -42.44
CA GLU A 237 -36.98 -42.89 -42.50
C GLU A 237 -37.30 -41.42 -42.22
N SER A 238 -38.46 -40.88 -42.58
CA SER A 238 -38.82 -39.47 -42.43
C SER A 238 -38.55 -38.89 -41.02
N PRO A 239 -39.08 -39.50 -39.94
CA PRO A 239 -38.84 -38.95 -38.60
C PRO A 239 -37.37 -39.02 -38.19
N LEU A 240 -36.61 -40.03 -38.64
CA LEU A 240 -35.19 -40.16 -38.30
C LEU A 240 -34.34 -39.07 -38.96
N VAL A 241 -34.60 -38.77 -40.24
CA VAL A 241 -33.95 -37.68 -40.97
C VAL A 241 -34.26 -36.33 -40.32
N GLU A 242 -35.54 -36.09 -39.98
CA GLU A 242 -35.98 -34.88 -39.32
C GLU A 242 -35.28 -34.71 -37.95
N GLU A 243 -35.25 -35.75 -37.12
CA GLU A 243 -34.65 -35.73 -35.79
C GLU A 243 -33.14 -35.51 -35.87
N ALA A 244 -32.42 -36.18 -36.79
CA ALA A 244 -30.99 -35.97 -37.00
C ALA A 244 -30.67 -34.53 -37.41
N GLN A 245 -31.46 -33.94 -38.32
CA GLN A 245 -31.26 -32.56 -38.76
C GLN A 245 -31.61 -31.55 -37.65
N ARG A 246 -32.71 -31.79 -36.90
CA ARG A 246 -33.05 -30.95 -35.74
C ARG A 246 -31.96 -31.00 -34.66
N ALA A 247 -31.38 -32.18 -34.41
CA ALA A 247 -30.27 -32.33 -33.47
C ALA A 247 -29.04 -31.51 -33.93
N ALA A 248 -28.70 -31.54 -35.23
CA ALA A 248 -27.60 -30.76 -35.78
C ALA A 248 -27.85 -29.24 -35.65
N ILE A 249 -29.09 -28.78 -35.92
CA ILE A 249 -29.47 -27.37 -35.68
C ILE A 249 -29.33 -27.03 -34.21
N ARG A 250 -29.77 -27.89 -33.30
CA ARG A 250 -29.68 -27.66 -31.85
C ARG A 250 -28.23 -27.51 -31.37
N VAL A 251 -27.28 -28.30 -31.88
CA VAL A 251 -25.85 -28.15 -31.60
C VAL A 251 -25.39 -26.78 -32.04
N SER A 252 -25.73 -26.34 -33.27
CA SER A 252 -25.35 -25.01 -33.75
C SER A 252 -25.98 -23.86 -32.94
N GLU A 253 -27.21 -24.06 -32.43
CA GLU A 253 -27.83 -23.08 -31.51
C GLU A 253 -27.12 -23.00 -30.18
N LEU A 254 -26.59 -24.10 -29.62
CA LEU A 254 -25.78 -24.11 -28.43
C LEU A 254 -24.43 -23.42 -28.67
N ASP A 255 -23.80 -23.65 -29.82
CA ASP A 255 -22.56 -22.96 -30.21
C ASP A 255 -22.76 -21.45 -30.32
N ARG A 256 -23.93 -21.02 -30.88
CA ARG A 256 -24.29 -19.59 -30.90
C ARG A 256 -24.48 -19.04 -29.49
N GLU A 257 -25.16 -19.77 -28.61
CA GLU A 257 -25.35 -19.32 -27.21
C GLU A 257 -24.03 -19.18 -26.49
N GLN A 258 -23.09 -20.12 -26.68
CA GLN A 258 -21.71 -20.01 -26.15
C GLN A 258 -21.00 -18.77 -26.71
N SER A 259 -21.09 -18.52 -28.02
CA SER A 259 -20.49 -17.36 -28.66
C SER A 259 -21.08 -16.04 -28.11
N ASN A 260 -22.38 -15.99 -27.85
CA ASN A 260 -23.02 -14.84 -27.19
C ASN A 260 -22.50 -14.60 -25.78
N ILE A 261 -22.29 -15.66 -24.97
CA ILE A 261 -21.71 -15.54 -23.64
C ILE A 261 -20.30 -14.97 -23.71
N GLU A 262 -19.48 -15.40 -24.68
CA GLU A 262 -18.13 -14.87 -24.86
C GLU A 262 -18.16 -13.41 -25.37
N LEU A 263 -19.11 -13.06 -26.24
CA LEU A 263 -19.35 -11.67 -26.65
C LEU A 263 -19.69 -10.77 -25.47
N ASP A 264 -20.63 -11.20 -24.62
CA ASP A 264 -20.98 -10.45 -23.39
C ASP A 264 -19.81 -10.29 -22.43
N ARG A 265 -18.95 -11.32 -22.32
CA ARG A 265 -17.73 -11.24 -21.52
C ARG A 265 -16.73 -10.25 -22.10
N ALA A 266 -16.54 -10.28 -23.42
CA ALA A 266 -15.65 -9.35 -24.10
C ALA A 266 -16.13 -7.90 -23.96
N GLN A 267 -17.44 -7.65 -24.08
CA GLN A 267 -18.04 -6.32 -23.84
C GLN A 267 -17.80 -5.84 -22.42
N ARG A 268 -18.04 -6.68 -21.41
CA ARG A 268 -17.74 -6.36 -20.01
C ARG A 268 -16.25 -6.09 -19.78
N ASN A 269 -15.37 -6.82 -20.46
CA ASN A 269 -13.94 -6.55 -20.40
C ASN A 269 -13.58 -5.15 -20.91
N VAL A 270 -14.21 -4.68 -22.00
CA VAL A 270 -14.03 -3.31 -22.49
C VAL A 270 -14.51 -2.28 -21.45
N GLU A 271 -15.64 -2.53 -20.78
CA GLU A 271 -16.17 -1.65 -19.75
C GLU A 271 -15.26 -1.53 -18.54
N ILE A 272 -14.74 -2.66 -18.04
CA ILE A 272 -13.83 -2.66 -16.87
C ILE A 272 -12.46 -2.07 -17.15
N MET A 273 -12.08 -1.84 -18.42
CA MET A 273 -10.87 -1.09 -18.78
C MET A 273 -10.98 0.41 -18.44
N SER A 274 -12.16 0.93 -18.15
CA SER A 274 -12.37 2.27 -17.60
C SER A 274 -12.74 2.14 -16.15
N LEU A 275 -11.76 2.39 -15.26
CA LEU A 275 -11.97 2.31 -13.83
C LEU A 275 -12.63 3.58 -13.30
N LYS A 276 -13.69 3.40 -12.55
CA LYS A 276 -14.44 4.49 -11.93
C LYS A 276 -14.20 4.53 -10.42
N ALA A 277 -14.25 5.73 -9.86
CA ALA A 277 -14.13 5.97 -8.43
C ALA A 277 -15.29 5.30 -7.66
N PRO A 278 -15.04 4.36 -6.75
CA PRO A 278 -16.09 3.73 -5.94
C PRO A 278 -16.50 4.58 -4.75
N ILE A 279 -15.71 5.60 -4.39
CA ILE A 279 -16.00 6.60 -3.35
C ILE A 279 -15.56 7.98 -3.83
N ALA A 280 -16.16 9.02 -3.25
CA ALA A 280 -15.63 10.37 -3.42
C ALA A 280 -14.40 10.57 -2.51
N GLY A 281 -13.36 11.26 -3.01
CA GLY A 281 -12.14 11.45 -2.21
C GLY A 281 -11.01 12.10 -2.99
N ILE A 282 -9.80 11.95 -2.46
CA ILE A 282 -8.55 12.42 -3.05
C ILE A 282 -7.78 11.22 -3.61
N VAL A 283 -7.24 11.40 -4.80
CA VAL A 283 -6.44 10.37 -5.49
C VAL A 283 -5.02 10.33 -4.92
N VAL A 284 -4.60 9.17 -4.47
CA VAL A 284 -3.24 8.88 -3.97
C VAL A 284 -2.63 7.79 -4.82
N MET A 285 -1.51 8.07 -5.48
CA MET A 285 -0.79 7.09 -6.29
C MET A 285 0.02 6.16 -5.41
N GLN A 286 0.00 4.87 -5.74
CA GLN A 286 0.87 3.89 -5.10
C GLN A 286 2.14 3.68 -5.92
N SER A 287 3.19 3.21 -5.25
CA SER A 287 4.43 2.83 -5.93
C SER A 287 4.29 1.42 -6.48
N ILE A 288 4.63 1.27 -7.77
CA ILE A 288 4.69 -0.02 -8.45
C ILE A 288 6.14 -0.34 -8.83
N PHE A 289 6.42 -1.63 -9.00
CA PHE A 289 7.73 -2.07 -9.49
C PHE A 289 7.82 -1.85 -11.00
N ARG A 290 8.81 -1.05 -11.43
CA ARG A 290 9.03 -0.67 -12.82
C ARG A 290 10.48 -0.93 -13.21
N GLY A 291 10.70 -1.96 -14.00
CA GLY A 291 12.00 -2.22 -14.64
C GLY A 291 13.23 -2.28 -13.72
N GLY A 292 13.07 -2.62 -12.44
CA GLY A 292 14.16 -2.74 -11.48
C GLY A 292 14.09 -1.80 -10.28
N ASP A 293 13.17 -0.81 -10.27
CA ASP A 293 12.99 0.14 -9.18
C ASP A 293 11.51 0.35 -8.86
N PHE A 294 11.24 0.88 -7.66
CA PHE A 294 9.90 1.28 -7.24
C PHE A 294 9.66 2.75 -7.56
N GLY A 295 8.59 3.03 -8.29
CA GLY A 295 8.19 4.38 -8.63
C GLY A 295 6.69 4.57 -8.62
N GLN A 296 6.24 5.82 -8.45
CA GLN A 296 4.82 6.14 -8.58
C GLN A 296 4.33 5.82 -9.99
N VAL A 297 3.13 5.25 -10.06
CA VAL A 297 2.48 4.91 -11.32
C VAL A 297 2.27 6.15 -12.19
N ARG A 298 2.45 6.00 -13.51
CA ARG A 298 2.27 7.05 -14.53
C ARG A 298 1.55 6.49 -15.75
N GLU A 299 1.06 7.38 -16.59
CA GLU A 299 0.55 7.02 -17.92
C GLU A 299 1.65 6.34 -18.75
N GLY A 300 1.27 5.28 -19.45
CA GLY A 300 2.20 4.41 -20.19
C GLY A 300 2.77 3.26 -19.37
N ASP A 301 2.59 3.24 -18.04
CA ASP A 301 3.04 2.15 -17.21
C ASP A 301 2.17 0.91 -17.39
N GLN A 302 2.79 -0.24 -17.13
CA GLN A 302 2.17 -1.54 -17.19
C GLN A 302 1.79 -2.02 -15.78
N VAL A 303 0.53 -2.41 -15.61
CA VAL A 303 -0.01 -2.90 -14.34
C VAL A 303 -0.55 -4.32 -14.53
N SER A 304 -0.29 -5.19 -13.57
CA SER A 304 -0.84 -6.55 -13.58
C SER A 304 -2.28 -6.57 -13.08
N ALA A 305 -3.06 -7.54 -13.56
CA ALA A 305 -4.43 -7.74 -13.10
C ALA A 305 -4.48 -8.00 -11.58
N GLY A 306 -5.29 -7.21 -10.86
CA GLY A 306 -5.41 -7.28 -9.41
C GLY A 306 -4.28 -6.59 -8.62
N GLN A 307 -3.30 -6.00 -9.28
CA GLN A 307 -2.27 -5.20 -8.64
C GLN A 307 -2.83 -3.82 -8.25
N PRO A 308 -2.73 -3.41 -6.98
CA PRO A 308 -3.10 -2.06 -6.58
C PRO A 308 -2.08 -1.07 -7.12
N PHE A 309 -2.56 0.04 -7.69
CA PHE A 309 -1.70 1.09 -8.25
C PHE A 309 -2.13 2.50 -7.83
N MET A 310 -3.33 2.64 -7.27
CA MET A 310 -3.92 3.89 -6.82
C MET A 310 -4.84 3.63 -5.64
N SER A 311 -5.04 4.63 -4.79
CA SER A 311 -6.06 4.64 -3.73
C SER A 311 -6.86 5.94 -3.81
N ILE A 312 -8.14 5.86 -3.54
CA ILE A 312 -8.98 7.03 -3.33
C ILE A 312 -9.26 7.10 -1.84
N VAL A 313 -8.88 8.19 -1.19
CA VAL A 313 -8.98 8.37 0.25
C VAL A 313 -10.02 9.44 0.58
N ASP A 314 -10.89 9.15 1.54
CA ASP A 314 -11.83 10.13 2.06
C ASP A 314 -11.11 11.06 3.05
N PRO A 315 -10.87 12.32 2.69
CA PRO A 315 -10.16 13.24 3.57
C PRO A 315 -10.92 13.55 4.87
N SER A 316 -12.22 13.25 4.94
CA SER A 316 -13.02 13.45 6.15
C SER A 316 -12.84 12.35 7.20
N SER A 317 -12.11 11.28 6.87
CA SER A 317 -11.95 10.10 7.71
C SER A 317 -10.52 9.88 8.21
N MET A 318 -9.77 10.96 8.47
CA MET A 318 -8.38 10.85 8.88
C MET A 318 -8.22 10.29 10.29
N VAL A 319 -7.34 9.33 10.43
CA VAL A 319 -6.91 8.72 11.70
C VAL A 319 -5.40 8.72 11.78
N MET A 320 -4.86 8.85 12.97
CA MET A 320 -3.46 8.63 13.24
C MET A 320 -3.28 7.20 13.75
N ASN A 321 -2.46 6.42 13.07
CA ASN A 321 -2.01 5.11 13.51
C ASN A 321 -0.71 5.30 14.29
N ALA A 322 -0.77 5.17 15.60
CA ALA A 322 0.36 5.34 16.51
C ALA A 322 0.72 4.02 17.18
N THR A 323 1.91 3.94 17.75
CA THR A 323 2.34 2.83 18.60
C THR A 323 2.68 3.34 19.98
N VAL A 324 2.32 2.57 20.99
CA VAL A 324 2.56 2.86 22.41
C VAL A 324 3.30 1.69 23.04
N ASN A 325 4.22 1.99 23.96
CA ASN A 325 4.87 0.95 24.74
C ASN A 325 3.84 0.19 25.60
N GLN A 326 4.02 -1.10 25.79
CA GLN A 326 3.14 -1.96 26.59
C GLN A 326 2.91 -1.42 27.99
N VAL A 327 3.93 -0.83 28.64
CA VAL A 327 3.82 -0.27 30.01
C VAL A 327 2.83 0.90 30.05
N ASP A 328 2.82 1.73 29.03
CA ASP A 328 1.96 2.91 28.95
C ASP A 328 0.55 2.56 28.44
N ALA A 329 0.42 1.46 27.71
CA ALA A 329 -0.84 1.02 27.13
C ALA A 329 -1.89 0.64 28.20
N GLU A 330 -1.46 0.19 29.39
CA GLU A 330 -2.37 -0.11 30.52
C GLU A 330 -3.16 1.12 30.99
N LYS A 331 -2.60 2.32 30.81
CA LYS A 331 -3.23 3.57 31.18
C LYS A 331 -4.20 4.12 30.12
N LEU A 332 -4.15 3.59 28.89
CA LEU A 332 -4.98 4.06 27.80
C LEU A 332 -6.41 3.50 27.90
N ARG A 333 -7.37 4.33 27.55
CA ARG A 333 -8.78 3.97 27.45
C ARG A 333 -9.39 4.53 26.17
N LEU A 334 -10.36 3.82 25.63
CA LEU A 334 -11.14 4.31 24.49
C LEU A 334 -11.90 5.58 24.88
N GLY A 335 -11.96 6.55 23.96
CA GLY A 335 -12.63 7.82 24.17
C GLY A 335 -11.77 8.91 24.84
N GLN A 336 -10.53 8.61 25.23
CA GLN A 336 -9.61 9.63 25.73
C GLN A 336 -9.34 10.69 24.69
N LYS A 337 -9.28 11.95 25.13
CA LYS A 337 -8.92 13.08 24.29
C LYS A 337 -7.43 13.12 24.02
N ALA A 338 -7.09 13.52 22.80
CA ALA A 338 -5.71 13.67 22.38
C ALA A 338 -5.55 14.96 21.55
N THR A 339 -4.35 15.49 21.52
CA THR A 339 -3.96 16.57 20.63
C THR A 339 -2.91 16.05 19.68
N VAL A 340 -3.23 16.01 18.38
CA VAL A 340 -2.33 15.59 17.33
C VAL A 340 -1.61 16.79 16.75
N ARG A 341 -0.29 16.66 16.55
CA ARG A 341 0.56 17.64 15.86
C ARG A 341 1.28 16.93 14.72
N LEU A 342 1.22 17.51 13.55
CA LEU A 342 1.94 17.02 12.38
C LEU A 342 3.38 17.52 12.43
N ASP A 343 4.34 16.65 12.12
CA ASP A 343 5.75 17.04 12.11
C ASP A 343 6.06 18.08 11.01
N ALA A 344 5.32 18.02 9.91
CA ALA A 344 5.39 19.00 8.82
C ALA A 344 4.78 20.38 9.20
N TYR A 345 3.86 20.42 10.17
CA TYR A 345 3.15 21.64 10.60
C TYR A 345 3.06 21.69 12.13
N PRO A 346 4.14 22.00 12.85
CA PRO A 346 4.18 21.94 14.33
C PRO A 346 3.19 22.88 15.03
N ASP A 347 2.82 23.98 14.37
CA ASP A 347 1.87 24.97 14.90
C ASP A 347 0.41 24.51 14.84
N LEU A 348 0.13 23.49 14.00
CA LEU A 348 -1.22 22.95 13.83
C LEU A 348 -1.52 21.92 14.91
N LYS A 349 -2.41 22.30 15.85
CA LYS A 349 -2.92 21.41 16.90
C LYS A 349 -4.30 20.92 16.49
N LEU A 350 -4.44 19.62 16.28
CA LEU A 350 -5.68 19.00 15.88
C LEU A 350 -6.29 18.24 17.07
N PRO A 351 -7.50 18.58 17.52
CA PRO A 351 -8.20 17.80 18.52
C PRO A 351 -8.51 16.40 17.95
N ALA A 352 -8.32 15.40 18.77
CA ALA A 352 -8.48 14.02 18.37
C ALA A 352 -8.99 13.17 19.54
N THR A 353 -9.47 11.96 19.23
CA THR A 353 -10.01 11.03 20.22
C THR A 353 -9.46 9.63 19.94
N VAL A 354 -9.07 8.89 21.00
CA VAL A 354 -8.64 7.50 20.92
C VAL A 354 -9.85 6.62 20.60
N VAL A 355 -9.84 5.98 19.42
CA VAL A 355 -10.96 5.15 18.93
C VAL A 355 -10.65 3.67 18.88
N GLY A 356 -9.38 3.28 19.01
CA GLY A 356 -8.98 1.89 18.97
C GLY A 356 -7.65 1.64 19.68
N ILE A 357 -7.58 0.55 20.43
CA ILE A 357 -6.38 0.03 21.06
C ILE A 357 -6.29 -1.44 20.65
N ALA A 358 -5.21 -1.86 20.01
CA ALA A 358 -5.07 -3.24 19.57
C ALA A 358 -4.86 -4.17 20.75
N ALA A 359 -5.49 -5.34 20.70
CA ALA A 359 -5.32 -6.38 21.73
C ALA A 359 -4.02 -7.18 21.58
N LEU A 360 -3.36 -7.07 20.42
CA LEU A 360 -2.11 -7.78 20.13
C LEU A 360 -0.99 -6.78 19.88
N SER A 361 0.14 -7.02 20.52
CA SER A 361 1.36 -6.26 20.27
C SER A 361 1.98 -6.63 18.94
N LYS A 362 2.57 -5.66 18.25
CA LYS A 362 3.41 -5.91 17.08
C LYS A 362 4.86 -6.01 17.53
N THR A 363 5.45 -7.17 17.31
CA THR A 363 6.88 -7.37 17.49
C THR A 363 7.56 -7.13 16.14
N SER A 364 8.49 -6.21 16.07
CA SER A 364 9.27 -5.98 14.85
C SER A 364 10.43 -6.97 14.77
N PRO A 365 10.65 -7.67 13.65
CA PRO A 365 11.78 -8.60 13.50
C PRO A 365 13.15 -7.90 13.54
N PHE A 366 13.17 -6.57 13.40
CA PHE A 366 14.39 -5.76 13.41
C PHE A 366 14.67 -5.07 14.76
N ARG A 367 13.80 -5.25 15.77
CA ARG A 367 13.99 -4.70 17.11
C ARG A 367 14.17 -5.84 18.12
N ALA A 368 14.81 -5.54 19.24
CA ALA A 368 14.97 -6.52 20.31
C ALA A 368 13.60 -7.05 20.78
N ASN A 369 13.47 -8.37 20.91
CA ASN A 369 12.21 -9.09 21.19
C ASN A 369 11.51 -8.68 22.49
N TYR A 370 12.18 -7.91 23.37
CA TYR A 370 11.63 -7.41 24.63
C TYR A 370 10.87 -6.08 24.51
N VAL A 371 10.91 -5.42 23.34
CA VAL A 371 10.14 -4.19 23.12
C VAL A 371 8.83 -4.54 22.43
N SER A 372 7.76 -4.50 23.22
CA SER A 372 6.41 -4.78 22.74
C SER A 372 5.68 -3.44 22.52
N GLU A 373 5.25 -3.19 21.29
CA GLU A 373 4.51 -1.99 20.90
C GLU A 373 3.06 -2.36 20.62
N ILE A 374 2.12 -1.61 21.20
CA ILE A 374 0.69 -1.79 21.00
C ILE A 374 0.21 -0.72 20.02
N PRO A 375 -0.39 -1.10 18.88
CA PRO A 375 -0.99 -0.16 17.96
C PRO A 375 -2.20 0.53 18.56
N VAL A 376 -2.25 1.86 18.42
CA VAL A 376 -3.35 2.70 18.86
C VAL A 376 -3.86 3.52 17.69
N ARG A 377 -5.18 3.60 17.53
CA ARG A 377 -5.84 4.43 16.50
C ARG A 377 -6.48 5.64 17.15
N ILE A 378 -6.12 6.80 16.64
CA ILE A 378 -6.56 8.11 17.14
C ILE A 378 -7.27 8.81 15.99
N LYS A 379 -8.57 9.06 16.14
CA LYS A 379 -9.38 9.75 15.12
C LYS A 379 -9.23 11.25 15.30
N LEU A 380 -8.98 11.97 14.21
CA LEU A 380 -8.98 13.42 14.20
C LEU A 380 -10.44 13.91 14.23
N ASP A 381 -10.79 14.74 15.21
CA ASP A 381 -12.14 15.30 15.35
C ASP A 381 -12.35 16.49 14.40
N GLN A 382 -11.29 17.20 14.04
CA GLN A 382 -11.27 18.28 13.08
C GLN A 382 -10.21 18.03 12.02
N ILE A 383 -10.52 18.33 10.76
CA ILE A 383 -9.65 18.07 9.63
C ILE A 383 -9.31 19.41 8.96
N ASP A 384 -8.01 19.66 8.80
CA ASP A 384 -7.44 20.75 8.03
C ASP A 384 -7.08 20.28 6.63
N ALA A 385 -7.18 21.15 5.62
CA ALA A 385 -6.84 20.82 4.23
C ALA A 385 -5.36 20.42 4.01
N ARG A 386 -4.50 20.76 4.98
CA ARG A 386 -3.07 20.39 4.97
C ARG A 386 -2.80 18.97 5.45
N VAL A 387 -3.80 18.29 6.02
CA VAL A 387 -3.68 16.90 6.49
C VAL A 387 -3.82 15.99 5.29
N ILE A 388 -2.70 15.41 4.88
CA ILE A 388 -2.66 14.40 3.83
C ILE A 388 -2.22 13.05 4.42
N PRO A 389 -2.60 11.92 3.81
CA PRO A 389 -2.12 10.61 4.24
C PRO A 389 -0.60 10.51 4.23
N ASP A 390 -0.05 9.58 5.04
CA ASP A 390 1.36 9.26 5.20
C ASP A 390 2.24 10.35 5.85
N LEU A 391 1.65 11.45 6.33
CA LEU A 391 2.40 12.39 7.17
C LEU A 391 2.70 11.77 8.54
N THR A 392 3.93 11.99 9.00
CA THR A 392 4.31 11.68 10.39
C THR A 392 3.68 12.69 11.34
N ALA A 393 3.25 12.19 12.49
CA ALA A 393 2.59 12.98 13.51
C ALA A 393 2.94 12.48 14.90
N SER A 394 2.84 13.38 15.88
CA SER A 394 2.86 13.05 17.29
C SER A 394 1.54 13.41 17.95
N ALA A 395 1.07 12.56 18.85
CA ALA A 395 -0.13 12.81 19.63
C ALA A 395 0.20 12.86 21.12
N GLU A 396 -0.41 13.83 21.81
CA GLU A 396 -0.42 13.91 23.26
C GLU A 396 -1.79 13.44 23.75
N ILE A 397 -1.85 12.25 24.34
CA ILE A 397 -3.08 11.64 24.85
C ILE A 397 -3.24 12.02 26.31
N LEU A 398 -4.39 12.60 26.69
CA LEU A 398 -4.71 12.96 28.05
C LEU A 398 -5.17 11.71 28.83
N LEU A 399 -4.39 11.32 29.83
CA LEU A 399 -4.70 10.19 30.70
C LEU A 399 -5.61 10.58 31.85
N GLY A 400 -5.32 11.73 32.47
CA GLY A 400 -6.06 12.28 33.59
C GLY A 400 -5.79 13.75 33.74
N ALA A 401 -6.72 14.47 34.30
CA ALA A 401 -6.58 15.86 34.69
C ALA A 401 -7.12 16.04 36.10
N GLU A 402 -6.23 16.52 36.98
CA GLU A 402 -6.60 16.92 38.36
C GLU A 402 -6.58 18.44 38.43
N LYS A 403 -7.64 19.03 38.97
CA LYS A 403 -7.80 20.47 39.06
C LYS A 403 -7.48 20.96 40.45
N ASP A 404 -6.86 22.15 40.51
CA ASP A 404 -6.54 22.88 41.74
C ASP A 404 -5.74 22.06 42.76
N VAL A 405 -4.73 21.29 42.26
CA VAL A 405 -3.83 20.52 43.10
C VAL A 405 -2.54 21.27 43.37
N LEU A 406 -1.84 20.94 44.46
CA LEU A 406 -0.53 21.50 44.76
C LEU A 406 0.51 20.87 43.84
N LEU A 407 1.25 21.70 43.12
CA LEU A 407 2.24 21.28 42.13
C LEU A 407 3.65 21.59 42.61
N ALA A 408 4.49 20.55 42.61
CA ALA A 408 5.93 20.71 42.77
C ALA A 408 6.65 20.38 41.45
N PRO A 409 7.68 21.12 41.04
CA PRO A 409 8.53 20.69 39.91
C PRO A 409 9.11 19.29 40.19
N ARG A 410 9.09 18.42 39.18
CA ARG A 410 9.61 17.06 39.29
C ARG A 410 11.06 17.01 39.80
N ALA A 411 11.88 18.00 39.42
CA ALA A 411 13.27 18.13 39.87
C ALA A 411 13.44 18.40 41.39
N ALA A 412 12.36 18.88 42.05
CA ALA A 412 12.39 19.16 43.49
C ALA A 412 11.97 17.96 44.36
N VAL A 413 11.48 16.90 43.76
CA VAL A 413 10.95 15.70 44.45
C VAL A 413 12.00 14.59 44.39
N PHE A 414 12.49 14.16 45.56
CA PHE A 414 13.53 13.16 45.68
C PHE A 414 12.94 11.86 46.24
N GLY A 415 13.33 10.73 45.65
CA GLY A 415 12.92 9.39 46.11
C GLY A 415 14.09 8.70 46.82
N GLU A 416 13.81 8.06 47.98
CA GLU A 416 14.76 7.22 48.72
C GLU A 416 14.00 6.18 49.58
N ASP A 417 14.45 4.95 49.58
CA ASP A 417 13.95 3.85 50.42
C ASP A 417 12.42 3.69 50.41
N GLY A 418 11.77 3.88 49.25
CA GLY A 418 10.32 3.71 49.13
C GLY A 418 9.49 4.93 49.55
N GLY A 419 10.10 6.06 49.91
CA GLY A 419 9.42 7.29 50.26
C GLY A 419 9.85 8.48 49.39
N TRP A 420 9.02 9.50 49.37
CA TRP A 420 9.27 10.74 48.66
C TRP A 420 9.49 11.89 49.63
N PHE A 421 10.47 12.76 49.36
CA PHE A 421 10.75 13.90 50.18
C PHE A 421 11.22 15.10 49.38
N VAL A 422 11.16 16.28 49.99
CA VAL A 422 11.66 17.55 49.42
C VAL A 422 12.56 18.22 50.44
N PHE A 423 13.40 19.16 49.98
CA PHE A 423 14.15 20.07 50.87
C PHE A 423 13.43 21.43 50.84
N LEU A 424 12.84 21.78 52.01
CA LEU A 424 12.12 23.02 52.20
C LEU A 424 13.08 24.12 52.68
N GLU A 425 13.01 25.30 52.09
CA GLU A 425 13.78 26.45 52.50
C GLU A 425 13.20 27.04 53.80
N ARG A 426 14.02 27.12 54.86
CA ARG A 426 13.69 27.75 56.14
C ARG A 426 14.77 28.77 56.49
N PRO A 427 14.47 29.77 57.37
CA PRO A 427 15.45 30.78 57.78
C PRO A 427 16.73 30.17 58.39
N GLU A 428 16.62 28.98 58.98
CA GLU A 428 17.69 28.25 59.65
C GLU A 428 18.46 27.27 58.70
N GLY A 429 18.03 27.13 57.41
CA GLY A 429 18.60 26.21 56.43
C GLY A 429 17.58 25.30 55.77
N TRP A 430 18.08 24.22 55.16
CA TRP A 430 17.24 23.26 54.42
C TRP A 430 16.68 22.19 55.32
N LEU A 431 15.34 22.06 55.37
CA LEU A 431 14.64 21.03 56.12
C LEU A 431 14.18 19.91 55.15
N ARG A 432 14.65 18.67 55.41
CA ARG A 432 14.10 17.49 54.70
C ARG A 432 12.70 17.22 55.24
N LYS A 433 11.69 17.21 54.35
CA LYS A 433 10.28 16.95 54.68
C LYS A 433 9.74 15.83 53.79
N ASN A 434 9.21 14.78 54.44
CA ASN A 434 8.54 13.70 53.70
C ASN A 434 7.21 14.19 53.17
N ILE A 435 6.88 13.74 51.95
CA ILE A 435 5.69 14.14 51.22
C ILE A 435 4.97 12.91 50.68
N GLN A 436 3.67 13.05 50.45
CA GLN A 436 2.91 12.08 49.65
C GLN A 436 2.66 12.67 48.29
N VAL A 437 3.11 11.93 47.27
CA VAL A 437 2.93 12.33 45.85
C VAL A 437 1.70 11.64 45.29
N GLY A 438 1.04 12.31 44.37
CA GLY A 438 -0.07 11.79 43.56
C GLY A 438 0.32 11.55 42.10
N GLN A 439 -0.46 12.07 41.17
CA GLN A 439 -0.16 11.99 39.75
C GLN A 439 1.08 12.84 39.41
N ALA A 440 1.78 12.41 38.37
CA ALA A 440 2.98 13.09 37.90
C ALA A 440 2.92 13.32 36.39
N SER A 441 3.20 14.57 35.99
CA SER A 441 3.46 14.91 34.59
C SER A 441 4.97 14.89 34.30
N ASN A 442 5.34 15.22 33.08
CA ASN A 442 6.75 15.35 32.69
C ASN A 442 7.51 16.44 33.45
N LEU A 443 6.80 17.50 33.88
CA LEU A 443 7.42 18.70 34.49
C LEU A 443 7.06 18.85 35.97
N SER A 444 5.87 18.40 36.41
CA SER A 444 5.33 18.67 37.74
C SER A 444 4.77 17.39 38.36
N VAL A 445 4.75 17.35 39.67
CA VAL A 445 4.19 16.25 40.48
C VAL A 445 3.15 16.83 41.42
N GLU A 446 2.00 16.17 41.50
CA GLU A 446 0.97 16.48 42.50
C GLU A 446 1.46 16.14 43.90
N ILE A 447 1.27 17.07 44.83
CA ILE A 447 1.52 16.86 46.25
C ILE A 447 0.19 16.71 47.00
N ARG A 448 -0.09 15.51 47.47
CA ARG A 448 -1.31 15.22 48.27
C ARG A 448 -1.22 15.67 49.70
N SER A 449 -0.03 15.57 50.30
CA SER A 449 0.20 16.04 51.64
C SER A 449 1.68 16.34 51.91
N GLY A 450 1.92 17.23 52.87
CA GLY A 450 3.26 17.51 53.33
C GLY A 450 3.78 18.91 52.97
N LEU A 451 3.15 19.64 52.03
CA LEU A 451 3.54 21.01 51.65
C LEU A 451 2.34 21.94 51.59
N GLU A 452 2.59 23.23 51.69
CA GLU A 452 1.60 24.28 51.56
C GLU A 452 1.91 25.17 50.34
N LYS A 453 0.86 25.84 49.83
CA LYS A 453 1.02 26.80 48.75
C LYS A 453 1.96 27.93 49.18
N GLY A 454 2.98 28.20 48.37
CA GLY A 454 3.97 29.22 48.65
C GLY A 454 5.26 28.71 49.31
N ASP A 455 5.32 27.43 49.72
CA ASP A 455 6.55 26.82 50.22
C ASP A 455 7.63 26.84 49.13
N LYS A 456 8.89 27.14 49.50
CA LYS A 456 10.02 27.13 48.58
C LYS A 456 10.81 25.85 48.76
N VAL A 457 11.02 25.11 47.68
CA VAL A 457 11.72 23.83 47.65
C VAL A 457 12.95 23.88 46.78
N ALA A 458 14.01 23.16 47.18
CA ALA A 458 15.23 23.07 46.41
C ALA A 458 15.06 22.18 45.16
N LEU A 459 15.60 22.63 44.01
CA LEU A 459 15.60 21.85 42.77
C LEU A 459 16.78 20.87 42.70
N GLN A 460 17.77 21.03 43.61
CA GLN A 460 18.91 20.14 43.73
C GLN A 460 19.12 19.76 45.21
N ARG A 461 19.72 18.60 45.47
CA ARG A 461 20.03 18.17 46.86
C ARG A 461 20.97 19.19 47.49
N PRO A 462 20.60 19.83 48.62
CA PRO A 462 21.53 20.62 49.44
C PRO A 462 22.66 19.70 49.92
N ILE A 463 23.91 20.15 49.78
CA ILE A 463 25.09 19.43 50.25
C ILE A 463 25.31 19.78 51.71
#